data_38b0c1608c9c7d1d4a303bb30feed5c7
#
_entry.id   38b0c1608c9c7d1d4a303bb30feed5c7
#
_cell.length_a   1.000
_cell.length_b   1.000
_cell.length_c   1.000
_cell.angle_alpha   90.00
_cell.angle_beta   90.00
_cell.angle_gamma   90.00
#
_symmetry.space_group_name_H-M   'P 1'
#
loop_
_entity.id
_entity.type
_entity.pdbx_description
1 polymer ?
#
loop_
_entity_poly.entity_id
_entity_poly.type
_entity_poly.pdbx_seq_one_letter_code
_entity_poly.pdbx_strand_id
1 'polypeptide(L)'
;MAFESKNPFLTNKSFSATSASSDNKVHQATLIDYNQDMTLSGTINKTLILFLLLTASAIVVWWMAFNGMNPLLPAIGGAIVGLILVVIAAFKPQLSPVLAPGYALFEGLFIGGVSAIFEAKYPGIVIQAVGATFVTFAVCLGLYKFKIVQVTEQFKSVVVAATLAIATYYLISWLFSMFTSFVPVHYGNSMMSVGISVFVIVIAALNLFLDFDRIEKGVQEKMPKYMEWFGAMGLMVTLVWLYIEFLRLLSKLSSRN
;
A
#
# COMPACT_ATOMS: atom_id res chain seq x y z
N MET A 1 -33.49 -56.03 -24.55
CA MET A 1 -32.82 -55.68 -25.82
C MET A 1 -31.99 -54.45 -25.54
N ALA A 2 -30.69 -54.63 -25.48
CA ALA A 2 -29.76 -53.49 -25.27
C ALA A 2 -29.51 -52.82 -26.63
N PHE A 3 -29.75 -51.54 -26.73
CA PHE A 3 -29.43 -50.76 -27.94
C PHE A 3 -27.92 -50.50 -27.96
N GLU A 4 -27.18 -51.26 -28.75
CA GLU A 4 -25.79 -50.97 -29.06
C GLU A 4 -25.73 -49.77 -30.05
N SER A 5 -25.26 -48.65 -29.56
CA SER A 5 -25.01 -47.48 -30.39
C SER A 5 -23.76 -47.70 -31.25
N LYS A 6 -23.87 -47.57 -32.55
CA LYS A 6 -22.76 -47.66 -33.54
C LYS A 6 -21.97 -46.33 -33.64
N ASN A 7 -22.13 -45.40 -32.71
CA ASN A 7 -21.41 -44.12 -32.72
C ASN A 7 -20.00 -44.32 -32.18
N PRO A 8 -18.92 -44.07 -32.95
CA PRO A 8 -17.53 -44.27 -32.52
C PRO A 8 -17.11 -43.38 -31.34
N PHE A 9 -17.84 -42.29 -31.06
CA PHE A 9 -17.61 -41.47 -29.89
C PHE A 9 -18.19 -42.06 -28.60
N LEU A 10 -19.19 -42.95 -28.68
CA LEU A 10 -19.80 -43.61 -27.53
C LEU A 10 -19.20 -44.99 -27.23
N THR A 11 -18.40 -45.54 -28.14
CA THR A 11 -17.67 -46.80 -27.97
C THR A 11 -16.27 -46.62 -27.43
N ASN A 12 -15.85 -45.38 -27.12
CA ASN A 12 -14.54 -45.12 -26.56
C ASN A 12 -14.48 -45.64 -25.12
N LYS A 13 -13.49 -46.47 -24.80
CA LYS A 13 -13.27 -47.13 -23.50
C LYS A 13 -13.23 -46.18 -22.30
N SER A 14 -13.01 -44.87 -22.52
CA SER A 14 -13.10 -43.84 -21.50
C SER A 14 -14.54 -43.56 -21.00
N PHE A 15 -15.60 -43.94 -21.80
CA PHE A 15 -17.00 -43.83 -21.39
C PHE A 15 -17.54 -45.06 -20.67
N SER A 16 -16.94 -46.22 -20.89
CA SER A 16 -17.35 -47.49 -20.26
C SER A 16 -16.64 -47.73 -18.91
N ALA A 17 -15.62 -46.97 -18.59
CA ALA A 17 -14.90 -47.12 -17.33
C ALA A 17 -15.58 -46.47 -16.12
N THR A 18 -16.71 -45.77 -16.31
CA THR A 18 -17.41 -45.04 -15.24
C THR A 18 -18.41 -45.91 -14.46
N SER A 19 -18.60 -47.22 -14.83
CA SER A 19 -19.61 -48.08 -14.22
C SER A 19 -19.06 -49.26 -13.40
N ALA A 20 -17.76 -49.43 -13.27
CA ALA A 20 -17.21 -50.61 -12.58
C ALA A 20 -15.83 -50.34 -11.94
N SER A 21 -15.74 -49.40 -11.07
CA SER A 21 -14.85 -49.48 -9.90
C SER A 21 -15.25 -48.42 -8.89
N SER A 22 -15.89 -48.84 -7.82
CA SER A 22 -16.02 -48.11 -6.57
C SER A 22 -14.65 -48.07 -5.89
N ASP A 23 -13.69 -47.39 -6.49
CA ASP A 23 -12.50 -46.93 -5.82
C ASP A 23 -12.54 -45.41 -5.79
N ASN A 24 -12.71 -44.86 -4.62
CA ASN A 24 -12.79 -43.49 -4.22
C ASN A 24 -11.61 -42.61 -4.74
N LYS A 25 -11.55 -42.38 -6.03
CA LYS A 25 -10.99 -41.17 -6.58
C LYS A 25 -12.16 -40.32 -7.05
N VAL A 26 -12.89 -39.79 -6.07
CA VAL A 26 -13.63 -38.56 -6.26
C VAL A 26 -12.62 -37.61 -6.93
N HIS A 27 -12.81 -37.32 -8.23
CA HIS A 27 -12.29 -36.07 -8.75
C HIS A 27 -12.85 -35.04 -7.77
N GLN A 28 -12.02 -34.60 -6.82
CA GLN A 28 -12.31 -33.40 -6.09
C GLN A 28 -12.49 -32.35 -7.18
N ALA A 29 -13.74 -32.14 -7.60
CA ALA A 29 -14.13 -30.83 -8.07
C ALA A 29 -13.53 -29.91 -7.01
N THR A 30 -12.54 -29.13 -7.40
CA THR A 30 -11.95 -28.15 -6.51
C THR A 30 -13.13 -27.29 -6.07
N LEU A 31 -13.70 -27.66 -4.91
CA LEU A 31 -14.67 -26.83 -4.24
C LEU A 31 -13.93 -25.52 -4.08
N ILE A 32 -14.32 -24.51 -4.83
CA ILE A 32 -13.79 -23.17 -4.67
C ILE A 32 -14.15 -22.80 -3.23
N ASP A 33 -13.18 -22.95 -2.35
CA ASP A 33 -13.35 -22.55 -0.98
C ASP A 33 -13.33 -21.01 -0.98
N TYR A 34 -14.53 -20.43 -1.03
CA TYR A 34 -14.73 -18.97 -1.00
C TYR A 34 -14.05 -18.30 0.19
N ASN A 35 -13.64 -19.07 1.21
CA ASN A 35 -12.83 -18.58 2.32
C ASN A 35 -11.33 -18.43 1.99
N GLN A 36 -10.87 -18.96 0.86
CA GLN A 36 -9.47 -18.89 0.44
C GLN A 36 -9.20 -17.80 -0.62
N ASP A 37 -10.22 -17.24 -1.22
CA ASP A 37 -10.09 -16.19 -2.23
C ASP A 37 -10.06 -14.78 -1.61
N MET A 38 -9.34 -13.89 -2.26
CA MET A 38 -9.29 -12.47 -1.92
C MET A 38 -10.67 -11.82 -2.06
N THR A 39 -11.06 -11.03 -1.07
CA THR A 39 -12.31 -10.27 -1.07
C THR A 39 -12.07 -8.78 -0.84
N LEU A 40 -12.94 -7.93 -1.38
CA LEU A 40 -12.84 -6.50 -1.15
C LEU A 40 -13.08 -6.15 0.34
N SER A 41 -14.09 -6.74 0.95
CA SER A 41 -14.40 -6.53 2.38
C SER A 41 -13.26 -7.01 3.28
N GLY A 42 -12.63 -8.15 2.94
CA GLY A 42 -11.45 -8.66 3.65
C GLY A 42 -10.27 -7.68 3.57
N THR A 43 -10.02 -7.11 2.39
CA THR A 43 -8.97 -6.11 2.20
C THR A 43 -9.26 -4.84 3.00
N ILE A 44 -10.50 -4.34 2.97
CA ILE A 44 -10.91 -3.16 3.76
C ILE A 44 -10.70 -3.41 5.25
N ASN A 45 -11.15 -4.55 5.78
CA ASN A 45 -10.98 -4.88 7.20
C ASN A 45 -9.50 -4.94 7.59
N LYS A 46 -8.65 -5.52 6.74
CA LYS A 46 -7.20 -5.58 6.97
C LYS A 46 -6.55 -4.20 6.91
N THR A 47 -6.98 -3.35 5.98
CA THR A 47 -6.53 -1.94 5.93
C THR A 47 -6.89 -1.20 7.22
N LEU A 48 -8.10 -1.39 7.74
CA LEU A 48 -8.50 -0.79 9.02
C LEU A 48 -7.67 -1.31 10.19
N ILE A 49 -7.39 -2.61 10.25
CA ILE A 49 -6.52 -3.21 11.28
C ILE A 49 -5.11 -2.61 11.20
N LEU A 50 -4.52 -2.54 10.01
CA LEU A 50 -3.20 -1.94 9.80
C LEU A 50 -3.18 -0.46 10.20
N PHE A 51 -4.22 0.28 9.85
CA PHE A 51 -4.35 1.68 10.22
C PHE A 51 -4.43 1.88 11.75
N LEU A 52 -5.19 1.03 12.44
CA LEU A 52 -5.27 1.05 13.91
C LEU A 52 -3.94 0.72 14.56
N LEU A 53 -3.21 -0.29 14.06
CA LEU A 53 -1.89 -0.65 14.56
C LEU A 53 -0.88 0.48 14.35
N LEU A 54 -0.85 1.08 13.16
CA LEU A 54 0.00 2.22 12.82
C LEU A 54 -0.31 3.41 13.75
N THR A 55 -1.58 3.76 13.89
CA THR A 55 -2.00 4.88 14.73
C THR A 55 -1.67 4.63 16.20
N ALA A 56 -1.90 3.42 16.71
CA ALA A 56 -1.58 3.07 18.09
C ALA A 56 -0.08 3.21 18.38
N SER A 57 0.78 2.69 17.50
CA SER A 57 2.24 2.82 17.67
C SER A 57 2.72 4.26 17.48
N ALA A 58 2.11 5.02 16.58
CA ALA A 58 2.40 6.45 16.41
C ALA A 58 2.06 7.27 17.67
N ILE A 59 0.91 6.99 18.31
CA ILE A 59 0.51 7.63 19.57
C ILE A 59 1.51 7.34 20.69
N VAL A 60 2.05 6.12 20.76
CA VAL A 60 3.07 5.78 21.77
C VAL A 60 4.31 6.66 21.62
N VAL A 61 4.86 6.80 20.41
CA VAL A 61 6.04 7.65 20.17
C VAL A 61 5.71 9.12 20.36
N TRP A 62 4.51 9.55 19.98
CA TRP A 62 4.02 10.89 20.23
C TRP A 62 3.99 11.21 21.74
N TRP A 63 3.41 10.32 22.54
CA TRP A 63 3.38 10.47 23.99
C TRP A 63 4.79 10.50 24.61
N MET A 64 5.70 9.64 24.14
CA MET A 64 7.11 9.65 24.55
C MET A 64 7.76 11.01 24.30
N ALA A 65 7.55 11.59 23.11
CA ALA A 65 8.11 12.88 22.74
C ALA A 65 7.61 14.03 23.66
N PHE A 66 6.32 14.04 23.99
CA PHE A 66 5.76 15.05 24.92
C PHE A 66 6.21 14.87 26.37
N ASN A 67 6.70 13.69 26.75
CA ASN A 67 7.32 13.43 28.06
C ASN A 67 8.85 13.66 28.06
N GLY A 68 9.38 14.36 27.04
CA GLY A 68 10.79 14.75 26.98
C GLY A 68 11.74 13.63 26.50
N MET A 69 11.22 12.49 26.06
CA MET A 69 12.03 11.45 25.45
C MET A 69 12.32 11.77 23.98
N ASN A 70 13.51 11.40 23.52
CA ASN A 70 13.90 11.66 22.12
C ASN A 70 13.13 10.72 21.16
N PRO A 71 12.26 11.24 20.28
CA PRO A 71 11.49 10.42 19.34
C PRO A 71 12.31 9.93 18.14
N LEU A 72 13.55 10.40 17.98
CA LEU A 72 14.37 10.12 16.80
C LEU A 72 14.80 8.64 16.72
N LEU A 73 15.15 8.04 17.85
CA LEU A 73 15.57 6.62 17.87
C LEU A 73 14.45 5.66 17.43
N PRO A 74 13.23 5.72 18.02
CA PRO A 74 12.13 4.88 17.53
C PRO A 74 11.73 5.23 16.09
N ALA A 75 11.81 6.49 15.67
CA ALA A 75 11.53 6.88 14.29
C ALA A 75 12.51 6.24 13.28
N ILE A 76 13.81 6.32 13.52
CA ILE A 76 14.84 5.72 12.65
C ILE A 76 14.71 4.21 12.65
N GLY A 77 14.56 3.58 13.83
CA GLY A 77 14.37 2.14 13.95
C GLY A 77 13.10 1.66 13.20
N GLY A 78 12.01 2.40 13.35
CA GLY A 78 10.75 2.16 12.65
C GLY A 78 10.91 2.24 11.14
N ALA A 79 11.54 3.29 10.63
CA ALA A 79 11.78 3.46 9.19
C ALA A 79 12.61 2.32 8.59
N ILE A 80 13.71 1.92 9.26
CA ILE A 80 14.59 0.87 8.76
C ILE A 80 13.86 -0.49 8.76
N VAL A 81 13.23 -0.85 9.87
CA VAL A 81 12.53 -2.14 9.97
C VAL A 81 11.30 -2.15 9.06
N GLY A 82 10.52 -1.07 9.00
CA GLY A 82 9.38 -0.93 8.09
C GLY A 82 9.80 -1.11 6.63
N LEU A 83 10.89 -0.47 6.20
CA LEU A 83 11.45 -0.63 4.86
C LEU A 83 11.84 -2.09 4.58
N ILE A 84 12.51 -2.75 5.51
CA ILE A 84 12.91 -4.16 5.35
C ILE A 84 11.66 -5.04 5.18
N LEU A 85 10.63 -4.84 6.02
CA LEU A 85 9.41 -5.63 5.98
C LEU A 85 8.64 -5.45 4.66
N VAL A 86 8.53 -4.20 4.15
CA VAL A 86 7.86 -3.96 2.86
C VAL A 86 8.63 -4.55 1.70
N VAL A 87 9.96 -4.48 1.72
CA VAL A 87 10.81 -5.09 0.69
C VAL A 87 10.66 -6.61 0.69
N ILE A 88 10.69 -7.26 1.87
CA ILE A 88 10.47 -8.71 1.97
C ILE A 88 9.08 -9.08 1.44
N ALA A 89 8.04 -8.32 1.80
CA ALA A 89 6.67 -8.57 1.33
C ALA A 89 6.54 -8.42 -0.20
N ALA A 90 7.26 -7.46 -0.80
CA ALA A 90 7.28 -7.27 -2.26
C ALA A 90 7.85 -8.49 -3.00
N PHE A 91 8.88 -9.15 -2.44
CA PHE A 91 9.45 -10.37 -3.02
C PHE A 91 8.74 -11.66 -2.59
N LYS A 92 8.07 -11.65 -1.44
CA LYS A 92 7.37 -12.81 -0.86
C LYS A 92 5.97 -12.42 -0.37
N PRO A 93 5.01 -12.15 -1.29
CA PRO A 93 3.66 -11.70 -0.92
C PRO A 93 2.91 -12.67 0.01
N GLN A 94 3.25 -13.96 -0.03
CA GLN A 94 2.66 -15.00 0.82
C GLN A 94 2.88 -14.77 2.32
N LEU A 95 3.94 -14.03 2.68
CA LEU A 95 4.26 -13.67 4.07
C LEU A 95 3.52 -12.41 4.56
N SER A 96 2.74 -11.75 3.69
CA SER A 96 2.03 -10.50 4.03
C SER A 96 1.13 -10.61 5.26
N PRO A 97 0.47 -11.74 5.59
CA PRO A 97 -0.33 -11.83 6.81
C PRO A 97 0.45 -11.55 8.11
N VAL A 98 1.76 -11.80 8.10
CA VAL A 98 2.66 -11.53 9.24
C VAL A 98 3.41 -10.21 9.05
N LEU A 99 3.89 -9.96 7.82
CA LEU A 99 4.72 -8.80 7.53
C LEU A 99 3.91 -7.48 7.55
N ALA A 100 2.65 -7.49 7.11
CA ALA A 100 1.86 -6.26 7.05
C ALA A 100 1.53 -5.69 8.45
N PRO A 101 1.07 -6.49 9.45
CA PRO A 101 0.91 -5.99 10.81
C PRO A 101 2.24 -5.51 11.42
N GLY A 102 3.34 -6.24 11.19
CA GLY A 102 4.68 -5.82 11.61
C GLY A 102 5.06 -4.48 10.99
N TYR A 103 4.90 -4.33 9.67
CA TYR A 103 5.12 -3.08 8.96
C TYR A 103 4.31 -1.93 9.58
N ALA A 104 3.01 -2.12 9.81
CA ALA A 104 2.15 -1.08 10.37
C ALA A 104 2.64 -0.60 11.75
N LEU A 105 3.11 -1.50 12.61
CA LEU A 105 3.67 -1.13 13.91
C LEU A 105 4.97 -0.33 13.77
N PHE A 106 5.92 -0.79 12.98
CA PHE A 106 7.20 -0.09 12.82
C PHE A 106 7.05 1.22 12.05
N GLU A 107 6.22 1.24 11.01
CA GLU A 107 5.91 2.45 10.27
C GLU A 107 5.21 3.49 11.16
N GLY A 108 4.34 3.05 12.08
CA GLY A 108 3.72 3.92 13.06
C GLY A 108 4.75 4.55 14.02
N LEU A 109 5.80 3.82 14.44
CA LEU A 109 6.90 4.42 15.21
C LEU A 109 7.61 5.53 14.42
N PHE A 110 7.86 5.29 13.12
CA PHE A 110 8.45 6.29 12.23
C PHE A 110 7.54 7.53 12.11
N ILE A 111 6.28 7.31 11.74
CA ILE A 111 5.30 8.39 11.55
C ILE A 111 5.07 9.17 12.84
N GLY A 112 4.96 8.50 13.99
CA GLY A 112 4.80 9.14 15.30
C GLY A 112 5.96 10.07 15.64
N GLY A 113 7.20 9.60 15.40
CA GLY A 113 8.40 10.42 15.65
C GLY A 113 8.53 11.60 14.69
N VAL A 114 8.31 11.38 13.40
CA VAL A 114 8.31 12.48 12.40
C VAL A 114 7.23 13.50 12.73
N SER A 115 6.01 13.06 13.03
CA SER A 115 4.90 13.93 13.41
C SER A 115 5.22 14.77 14.64
N ALA A 116 5.79 14.17 15.69
CA ALA A 116 6.16 14.88 16.90
C ALA A 116 7.21 15.99 16.64
N ILE A 117 8.20 15.72 15.78
CA ILE A 117 9.23 16.69 15.39
C ILE A 117 8.59 17.87 14.62
N PHE A 118 7.70 17.58 13.67
CA PHE A 118 7.04 18.63 12.88
C PHE A 118 6.08 19.45 13.74
N GLU A 119 5.31 18.82 14.64
CA GLU A 119 4.37 19.51 15.53
C GLU A 119 5.08 20.42 16.53
N ALA A 120 6.22 19.99 17.09
CA ALA A 120 7.02 20.81 17.98
C ALA A 120 7.53 22.08 17.29
N LYS A 121 7.80 22.02 15.99
CA LYS A 121 8.29 23.17 15.21
C LYS A 121 7.16 24.03 14.63
N TYR A 122 6.06 23.41 14.26
CA TYR A 122 4.89 24.03 13.59
C TYR A 122 3.60 23.51 14.23
N PRO A 123 3.14 24.09 15.36
CA PRO A 123 1.96 23.61 16.06
C PRO A 123 0.71 23.54 15.17
N GLY A 124 -0.01 22.43 15.23
CA GLY A 124 -1.21 22.18 14.44
C GLY A 124 -0.99 21.66 13.02
N ILE A 125 0.27 21.44 12.59
CA ILE A 125 0.59 20.97 11.22
C ILE A 125 0.15 19.52 11.01
N VAL A 126 0.24 18.68 12.05
CA VAL A 126 -0.06 17.26 11.96
C VAL A 126 -1.54 17.02 11.67
N ILE A 127 -2.42 17.72 12.38
CA ILE A 127 -3.88 17.57 12.13
C ILE A 127 -4.26 18.04 10.73
N GLN A 128 -3.61 19.08 10.22
CA GLN A 128 -3.82 19.56 8.85
C GLN A 128 -3.35 18.54 7.81
N ALA A 129 -2.17 17.93 8.01
CA ALA A 129 -1.64 16.91 7.11
C ALA A 129 -2.49 15.64 7.11
N VAL A 130 -2.94 15.18 8.30
CA VAL A 130 -3.88 14.06 8.44
C VAL A 130 -5.18 14.35 7.70
N GLY A 131 -5.78 15.52 7.94
CA GLY A 131 -7.01 15.94 7.26
C GLY A 131 -6.85 15.96 5.73
N ALA A 132 -5.76 16.57 5.23
CA ALA A 132 -5.47 16.65 3.79
C ALA A 132 -5.30 15.24 3.18
N THR A 133 -4.62 14.33 3.88
CA THR A 133 -4.43 12.95 3.45
C THR A 133 -5.78 12.21 3.32
N PHE A 134 -6.64 12.30 4.34
CA PHE A 134 -7.94 11.65 4.29
C PHE A 134 -8.89 12.25 3.26
N VAL A 135 -8.89 13.57 3.10
CA VAL A 135 -9.69 14.23 2.05
C VAL A 135 -9.23 13.78 0.67
N THR A 136 -7.91 13.76 0.42
CA THR A 136 -7.35 13.30 -0.86
C THR A 136 -7.71 11.83 -1.11
N PHE A 137 -7.56 10.97 -0.10
CA PHE A 137 -7.96 9.57 -0.19
C PHE A 137 -9.44 9.40 -0.52
N ALA A 138 -10.33 10.10 0.19
CA ALA A 138 -11.77 10.02 -0.03
C ALA A 138 -12.17 10.51 -1.44
N VAL A 139 -11.55 11.61 -1.92
CA VAL A 139 -11.77 12.13 -3.27
C VAL A 139 -11.29 11.10 -4.31
N CYS A 140 -10.07 10.57 -4.19
CA CYS A 140 -9.54 9.57 -5.12
C CYS A 140 -10.40 8.31 -5.15
N LEU A 141 -10.84 7.83 -3.96
CA LEU A 141 -11.73 6.68 -3.87
C LEU A 141 -13.09 6.95 -4.53
N GLY A 142 -13.65 8.14 -4.34
CA GLY A 142 -14.89 8.56 -5.00
C GLY A 142 -14.73 8.59 -6.52
N LEU A 143 -13.68 9.25 -7.03
CA LEU A 143 -13.40 9.34 -8.46
C LEU A 143 -13.19 7.95 -9.09
N TYR A 144 -12.53 7.04 -8.37
CA TYR A 144 -12.35 5.66 -8.79
C TYR A 144 -13.67 4.89 -8.82
N LYS A 145 -14.43 4.94 -7.71
CA LYS A 145 -15.71 4.23 -7.57
C LYS A 145 -16.75 4.65 -8.62
N PHE A 146 -16.82 5.95 -8.94
CA PHE A 146 -17.72 6.48 -9.97
C PHE A 146 -17.16 6.33 -11.39
N LYS A 147 -15.99 5.66 -11.56
CA LYS A 147 -15.33 5.44 -12.85
C LYS A 147 -15.02 6.72 -13.65
N ILE A 148 -14.86 7.83 -12.95
CA ILE A 148 -14.46 9.12 -13.54
C ILE A 148 -13.00 9.02 -14.01
N VAL A 149 -12.15 8.38 -13.20
CA VAL A 149 -10.77 8.07 -13.56
C VAL A 149 -10.66 6.59 -13.89
N GLN A 150 -10.20 6.28 -15.10
CA GLN A 150 -9.98 4.91 -15.56
C GLN A 150 -8.48 4.60 -15.54
N VAL A 151 -8.13 3.49 -14.89
CA VAL A 151 -6.74 3.03 -14.78
C VAL A 151 -6.38 2.21 -16.03
N THR A 152 -6.03 2.92 -17.11
CA THR A 152 -5.56 2.31 -18.35
C THR A 152 -4.10 1.88 -18.24
N GLU A 153 -3.60 1.04 -19.16
CA GLU A 153 -2.18 0.64 -19.17
C GLU A 153 -1.23 1.83 -19.39
N GLN A 154 -1.65 2.83 -20.17
CA GLN A 154 -0.90 4.08 -20.32
C GLN A 154 -0.84 4.86 -19.01
N PHE A 155 -1.98 4.99 -18.31
CA PHE A 155 -2.04 5.64 -17.00
C PHE A 155 -1.09 4.95 -16.01
N LYS A 156 -1.10 3.62 -15.92
CA LYS A 156 -0.19 2.85 -15.06
C LYS A 156 1.27 3.13 -15.38
N SER A 157 1.64 3.03 -16.66
CA SER A 157 3.02 3.26 -17.11
C SER A 157 3.52 4.66 -16.73
N VAL A 158 2.71 5.69 -16.94
CA VAL A 158 3.07 7.09 -16.62
C VAL A 158 3.23 7.27 -15.11
N VAL A 159 2.27 6.79 -14.29
CA VAL A 159 2.33 6.94 -12.83
C VAL A 159 3.50 6.16 -12.24
N VAL A 160 3.74 4.93 -12.69
CA VAL A 160 4.88 4.12 -12.25
C VAL A 160 6.21 4.78 -12.64
N ALA A 161 6.35 5.27 -13.89
CA ALA A 161 7.55 5.96 -14.33
C ALA A 161 7.81 7.23 -13.50
N ALA A 162 6.78 8.04 -13.24
CA ALA A 162 6.88 9.24 -12.40
C ALA A 162 7.27 8.88 -10.94
N THR A 163 6.68 7.83 -10.38
CA THR A 163 7.01 7.34 -9.03
C THR A 163 8.47 6.90 -8.94
N LEU A 164 8.95 6.11 -9.92
CA LEU A 164 10.35 5.68 -9.98
C LEU A 164 11.30 6.87 -10.15
N ALA A 165 10.95 7.86 -10.96
CA ALA A 165 11.75 9.07 -11.14
C ALA A 165 11.88 9.85 -9.82
N ILE A 166 10.77 10.02 -9.05
CA ILE A 166 10.76 10.67 -7.74
C ILE A 166 11.62 9.88 -6.75
N ALA A 167 11.42 8.56 -6.66
CA ALA A 167 12.19 7.70 -5.76
C ALA A 167 13.69 7.76 -6.08
N THR A 168 14.06 7.68 -7.36
CA THR A 168 15.46 7.80 -7.83
C THR A 168 16.03 9.17 -7.50
N TYR A 169 15.28 10.23 -7.72
CA TYR A 169 15.70 11.59 -7.39
C TYR A 169 15.94 11.76 -5.88
N TYR A 170 15.07 11.24 -5.02
CA TYR A 170 15.25 11.29 -3.58
C TYR A 170 16.43 10.45 -3.11
N LEU A 171 16.62 9.26 -3.68
CA LEU A 171 17.77 8.40 -3.37
C LEU A 171 19.10 9.06 -3.76
N ILE A 172 19.19 9.60 -4.98
CA ILE A 172 20.37 10.30 -5.45
C ILE A 172 20.64 11.55 -4.59
N SER A 173 19.62 12.34 -4.30
CA SER A 173 19.73 13.53 -3.46
C SER A 173 20.22 13.19 -2.05
N TRP A 174 19.72 12.10 -1.47
CA TRP A 174 20.15 11.62 -0.17
C TRP A 174 21.61 11.15 -0.18
N LEU A 175 22.02 10.36 -1.18
CA LEU A 175 23.40 9.94 -1.34
C LEU A 175 24.35 11.13 -1.52
N PHE A 176 24.01 12.09 -2.38
CA PHE A 176 24.83 13.29 -2.57
C PHE A 176 24.95 14.12 -1.29
N SER A 177 23.90 14.25 -0.49
CA SER A 177 23.93 14.97 0.78
C SER A 177 24.81 14.31 1.84
N MET A 178 25.09 13.00 1.73
CA MET A 178 26.00 12.29 2.64
C MET A 178 27.49 12.59 2.33
N PHE A 179 27.82 12.85 1.07
CA PHE A 179 29.22 13.03 0.63
C PHE A 179 29.59 14.48 0.32
N THR A 180 28.61 15.36 0.22
CA THR A 180 28.81 16.77 -0.15
C THR A 180 27.94 17.69 0.72
N SER A 181 28.33 18.96 0.84
CA SER A 181 27.49 20.00 1.44
C SER A 181 26.33 20.46 0.52
N PHE A 182 26.00 19.65 -0.47
CA PHE A 182 24.90 19.94 -1.41
C PHE A 182 23.54 19.85 -0.71
N VAL A 183 22.81 20.95 -0.75
CA VAL A 183 21.41 21.01 -0.27
C VAL A 183 20.48 20.86 -1.47
N PRO A 184 19.78 19.73 -1.60
CA PRO A 184 18.84 19.53 -2.71
C PRO A 184 17.72 20.59 -2.69
N VAL A 185 17.27 21.00 -3.89
CA VAL A 185 16.26 22.04 -4.07
C VAL A 185 14.95 21.76 -3.32
N HIS A 186 14.61 20.49 -3.13
CA HIS A 186 13.38 20.08 -2.45
C HIS A 186 13.43 20.24 -0.91
N TYR A 187 14.60 20.53 -0.31
CA TYR A 187 14.71 20.83 1.14
C TYR A 187 14.48 22.31 1.48
N GLY A 188 14.61 23.19 0.51
CA GLY A 188 14.45 24.63 0.73
C GLY A 188 12.98 25.08 0.80
N ASN A 189 12.78 26.36 1.16
CA ASN A 189 11.47 27.02 1.23
C ASN A 189 11.17 27.86 -0.04
N SER A 190 11.94 27.65 -1.12
CA SER A 190 11.73 28.36 -2.38
C SER A 190 10.38 27.99 -3.04
N MET A 191 9.87 28.87 -3.89
CA MET A 191 8.64 28.58 -4.64
C MET A 191 8.81 27.31 -5.49
N MET A 192 10.00 27.04 -6.02
CA MET A 192 10.31 25.80 -6.74
C MET A 192 10.20 24.57 -5.83
N SER A 193 10.69 24.65 -4.59
CA SER A 193 10.56 23.55 -3.62
C SER A 193 9.10 23.25 -3.26
N VAL A 194 8.26 24.27 -3.15
CA VAL A 194 6.81 24.13 -2.95
C VAL A 194 6.17 23.47 -4.18
N GLY A 195 6.53 23.91 -5.38
CA GLY A 195 6.04 23.30 -6.64
C GLY A 195 6.40 21.81 -6.76
N ILE A 196 7.63 21.44 -6.39
CA ILE A 196 8.05 20.03 -6.35
C ILE A 196 7.19 19.24 -5.36
N SER A 197 6.93 19.76 -4.15
CA SER A 197 6.06 19.06 -3.18
C SER A 197 4.64 18.86 -3.69
N VAL A 198 4.05 19.89 -4.32
CA VAL A 198 2.71 19.76 -4.93
C VAL A 198 2.72 18.71 -6.04
N PHE A 199 3.73 18.71 -6.90
CA PHE A 199 3.86 17.68 -7.95
C PHE A 199 3.96 16.27 -7.37
N VAL A 200 4.78 16.08 -6.33
CA VAL A 200 4.93 14.77 -5.68
C VAL A 200 3.63 14.32 -5.01
N ILE A 201 2.90 15.23 -4.37
CA ILE A 201 1.57 14.94 -3.80
C ILE A 201 0.60 14.46 -4.88
N VAL A 202 0.59 15.11 -6.04
CA VAL A 202 -0.25 14.67 -7.17
C VAL A 202 0.13 13.26 -7.61
N ILE A 203 1.42 12.96 -7.77
CA ILE A 203 1.86 11.60 -8.14
C ILE A 203 1.51 10.58 -7.05
N ALA A 204 1.67 10.91 -5.77
CA ALA A 204 1.26 10.04 -4.67
C ALA A 204 -0.26 9.78 -4.68
N ALA A 205 -1.08 10.81 -4.93
CA ALA A 205 -2.52 10.67 -5.09
C ALA A 205 -2.90 9.78 -6.29
N LEU A 206 -2.17 9.89 -7.42
CA LEU A 206 -2.38 9.04 -8.58
C LEU A 206 -2.02 7.56 -8.29
N ASN A 207 -1.08 7.28 -7.39
CA ASN A 207 -0.78 5.91 -6.96
C ASN A 207 -1.95 5.27 -6.19
N LEU A 208 -2.80 6.04 -5.49
CA LEU A 208 -4.02 5.48 -4.87
C LEU A 208 -4.93 4.80 -5.90
N PHE A 209 -5.06 5.36 -7.11
CA PHE A 209 -5.83 4.72 -8.18
C PHE A 209 -5.22 3.38 -8.61
N LEU A 210 -3.88 3.28 -8.64
CA LEU A 210 -3.20 2.01 -8.93
C LEU A 210 -3.44 0.98 -7.83
N ASP A 211 -3.47 1.41 -6.57
CA ASP A 211 -3.73 0.52 -5.44
C ASP A 211 -5.18 0.00 -5.47
N PHE A 212 -6.15 0.88 -5.77
CA PHE A 212 -7.55 0.47 -5.93
C PHE A 212 -7.74 -0.51 -7.09
N ASP A 213 -7.14 -0.22 -8.27
CA ASP A 213 -7.21 -1.09 -9.45
C ASP A 213 -6.58 -2.46 -9.16
N ARG A 214 -5.44 -2.49 -8.45
CA ARG A 214 -4.78 -3.74 -8.07
C ARG A 214 -5.63 -4.58 -7.12
N ILE A 215 -6.27 -3.95 -6.12
CA ILE A 215 -7.16 -4.61 -5.17
C ILE A 215 -8.40 -5.17 -5.91
N GLU A 216 -9.03 -4.35 -6.75
CA GLU A 216 -10.22 -4.76 -7.51
C GLU A 216 -9.91 -5.93 -8.47
N LYS A 217 -8.81 -5.86 -9.22
CA LYS A 217 -8.34 -6.95 -10.08
C LYS A 217 -8.01 -8.21 -9.30
N GLY A 218 -7.35 -8.08 -8.15
CA GLY A 218 -7.06 -9.22 -7.28
C GLY A 218 -8.31 -9.97 -6.85
N VAL A 219 -9.39 -9.25 -6.55
CA VAL A 219 -10.70 -9.84 -6.24
C VAL A 219 -11.33 -10.49 -7.47
N GLN A 220 -11.29 -9.81 -8.64
CA GLN A 220 -11.85 -10.35 -9.89
C GLN A 220 -11.14 -11.63 -10.35
N GLU A 221 -9.82 -11.67 -10.21
CA GLU A 221 -8.95 -12.81 -10.55
C GLU A 221 -8.93 -13.91 -9.49
N LYS A 222 -9.70 -13.74 -8.40
CA LYS A 222 -9.76 -14.69 -7.27
C LYS A 222 -8.38 -15.02 -6.72
N MET A 223 -7.56 -14.01 -6.52
CA MET A 223 -6.23 -14.19 -5.94
C MET A 223 -6.31 -14.81 -4.53
N PRO A 224 -5.24 -15.49 -4.07
CA PRO A 224 -5.22 -16.11 -2.75
C PRO A 224 -5.45 -15.08 -1.62
N LYS A 225 -6.05 -15.52 -0.53
CA LYS A 225 -6.48 -14.68 0.62
C LYS A 225 -5.37 -13.85 1.26
N TYR A 226 -4.12 -14.29 1.22
CA TYR A 226 -3.00 -13.48 1.73
C TYR A 226 -2.80 -12.17 0.96
N MET A 227 -3.30 -12.08 -0.29
CA MET A 227 -3.26 -10.86 -1.09
C MET A 227 -4.12 -9.73 -0.53
N GLU A 228 -5.09 -10.02 0.34
CA GLU A 228 -5.82 -8.99 1.08
C GLU A 228 -4.86 -8.20 2.00
N TRP A 229 -3.93 -8.87 2.69
CA TRP A 229 -2.90 -8.23 3.51
C TRP A 229 -1.89 -7.47 2.66
N PHE A 230 -1.51 -8.05 1.52
CA PHE A 230 -0.58 -7.40 0.59
C PHE A 230 -1.17 -6.13 -0.02
N GLY A 231 -2.43 -6.17 -0.48
CA GLY A 231 -3.14 -5.00 -1.00
C GLY A 231 -3.36 -3.93 0.06
N ALA A 232 -3.75 -4.33 1.29
CA ALA A 232 -3.90 -3.42 2.42
C ALA A 232 -2.57 -2.74 2.79
N MET A 233 -1.45 -3.48 2.78
CA MET A 233 -0.11 -2.95 3.03
C MET A 233 0.31 -1.96 1.94
N GLY A 234 0.08 -2.28 0.66
CA GLY A 234 0.39 -1.37 -0.45
C GLY A 234 -0.35 -0.04 -0.32
N LEU A 235 -1.66 -0.10 -0.05
CA LEU A 235 -2.47 1.10 0.19
C LEU A 235 -1.95 1.91 1.38
N MET A 236 -1.51 1.25 2.46
CA MET A 236 -0.93 1.91 3.63
C MET A 236 0.37 2.63 3.30
N VAL A 237 1.27 2.01 2.50
CA VAL A 237 2.52 2.63 2.03
C VAL A 237 2.21 3.94 1.28
N THR A 238 1.25 3.92 0.37
CA THR A 238 0.85 5.10 -0.42
C THR A 238 0.26 6.21 0.47
N LEU A 239 -0.58 5.84 1.45
CA LEU A 239 -1.17 6.81 2.39
C LEU A 239 -0.11 7.46 3.29
N VAL A 240 0.86 6.68 3.78
CA VAL A 240 1.99 7.19 4.57
C VAL A 240 2.85 8.14 3.73
N TRP A 241 3.16 7.77 2.50
CA TRP A 241 3.90 8.65 1.59
C TRP A 241 3.15 9.97 1.38
N LEU A 242 1.86 9.92 1.07
CA LEU A 242 1.02 11.10 0.88
C LEU A 242 0.99 12.00 2.13
N TYR A 243 0.88 11.40 3.31
CA TYR A 243 0.92 12.12 4.59
C TYR A 243 2.25 12.86 4.80
N ILE A 244 3.38 12.21 4.54
CA ILE A 244 4.71 12.82 4.68
C ILE A 244 4.87 13.99 3.70
N GLU A 245 4.38 13.86 2.47
CA GLU A 245 4.46 14.96 1.51
C GLU A 245 3.56 16.14 1.90
N PHE A 246 2.39 15.90 2.49
CA PHE A 246 1.59 16.97 3.08
C PHE A 246 2.30 17.65 4.25
N LEU A 247 2.91 16.90 5.16
CA LEU A 247 3.73 17.48 6.24
C LEU A 247 4.85 18.38 5.68
N ARG A 248 5.56 17.91 4.65
CA ARG A 248 6.62 18.67 3.99
C ARG A 248 6.07 19.94 3.33
N LEU A 249 4.98 19.84 2.59
CA LEU A 249 4.37 20.99 1.94
C LEU A 249 3.94 22.03 2.97
N LEU A 250 3.19 21.62 3.98
CA LEU A 250 2.69 22.51 5.02
C LEU A 250 3.83 23.16 5.83
N SER A 251 4.90 22.42 6.13
CA SER A 251 6.06 22.98 6.82
C SER A 251 6.78 24.05 6.01
N LYS A 252 6.86 23.89 4.68
CA LYS A 252 7.43 24.90 3.78
C LYS A 252 6.56 26.16 3.72
N LEU A 253 5.24 26.00 3.73
CA LEU A 253 4.31 27.11 3.76
C LEU A 253 4.37 27.86 5.11
N SER A 254 4.37 27.11 6.23
CA SER A 254 4.45 27.69 7.58
C SER A 254 5.78 28.41 7.86
N SER A 255 6.88 27.98 7.24
CA SER A 255 8.19 28.63 7.42
C SER A 255 8.38 29.89 6.59
N ARG A 256 7.41 30.24 5.73
CA ARG A 256 7.41 31.46 4.89
C ARG A 256 6.61 32.62 5.51
N ASN A 257 5.72 32.28 6.44
CA ASN A 257 4.95 33.22 7.24
C ASN A 257 5.70 33.57 8.53
#